data_e44c4413582b7177be5390e8aac7b77b
#
_entry.id   e44c4413582b7177be5390e8aac7b77b
#
_cell.length_a   1.000
_cell.length_b   1.000
_cell.length_c   1.000
_cell.angle_alpha   90.00
_cell.angle_beta   90.00
_cell.angle_gamma   90.00
#
_symmetry.space_group_name_H-M   'P 1'
#
loop_
_entity.id
_entity.type
_entity.pdbx_description
1 polymer ?
#
loop_
_entity_poly.entity_id
_entity_poly.type
_entity_poly.pdbx_seq_one_letter_code
_entity_poly.pdbx_strand_id
1 'polypeptide(L)'
;MIRWLRSHPLTGFVVLAYTGSWIFWVPFIPLQKLIPAESYKPAAAGVGQLALLAGPLLASLIMTRLTTGSLRAWTSSFKRWRVPPVSYALALIAIPAAIMTASAVLPGKEAGTPSFVGPAVVIGPLIQGVVFLIGGPIQEEVGWRGFALPVLQERIRPLRAAVVLGVIWGGWHLPQFFVSAWDTPQNNVTDVLGFFAFTITGAVVMSWITNLAHGSVLLAILAHNSINWALVTWSCLRCLY
;
A
#
# COMPACT_ATOMS: atom_id res chain seq x y z
N MET A 1 8.28 16.05 23.76
CA MET A 1 7.75 15.19 22.70
C MET A 1 7.03 15.98 21.59
N ILE A 2 5.93 16.70 21.86
CA ILE A 2 5.16 17.43 20.82
C ILE A 2 6.00 18.44 20.03
N ARG A 3 6.85 19.25 20.68
CA ARG A 3 7.74 20.21 19.99
C ARG A 3 8.70 19.50 19.03
N TRP A 4 9.25 18.36 19.43
CA TRP A 4 10.14 17.56 18.58
C TRP A 4 9.43 17.00 17.36
N LEU A 5 8.20 16.46 17.52
CA LEU A 5 7.39 15.97 16.40
C LEU A 5 7.10 17.07 15.36
N ARG A 6 6.82 18.30 15.84
CA ARG A 6 6.60 19.46 14.95
C ARG A 6 7.86 19.89 14.18
N SER A 7 9.03 19.81 14.80
CA SER A 7 10.31 20.16 14.14
C SER A 7 10.87 19.06 13.24
N HIS A 8 10.41 17.81 13.42
CA HIS A 8 10.83 16.65 12.63
C HIS A 8 9.62 15.90 12.05
N PRO A 9 8.83 16.55 11.16
CA PRO A 9 7.52 16.01 10.75
C PRO A 9 7.60 14.65 10.05
N LEU A 10 8.59 14.43 9.17
CA LEU A 10 8.77 13.15 8.52
C LEU A 10 9.15 12.03 9.50
N THR A 11 10.16 12.29 10.34
CA THR A 11 10.61 11.30 11.33
C THR A 11 9.52 10.99 12.32
N GLY A 12 8.76 12.02 12.77
CA GLY A 12 7.60 11.82 13.63
C GLY A 12 6.53 10.95 13.00
N PHE A 13 6.22 11.19 11.73
CA PHE A 13 5.29 10.36 10.98
C PHE A 13 5.78 8.91 10.86
N VAL A 14 7.04 8.69 10.45
CA VAL A 14 7.62 7.36 10.28
C VAL A 14 7.59 6.57 11.60
N VAL A 15 8.05 7.19 12.69
CA VAL A 15 8.02 6.55 14.02
C VAL A 15 6.60 6.15 14.42
N LEU A 16 5.63 7.04 14.27
CA LEU A 16 4.23 6.75 14.59
C LEU A 16 3.63 5.67 13.68
N ALA A 17 3.91 5.72 12.37
CA ALA A 17 3.38 4.75 11.42
C ALA A 17 3.94 3.34 11.67
N TYR A 18 5.27 3.23 11.89
CA TYR A 18 5.91 1.96 12.18
C TYR A 18 5.46 1.39 13.52
N THR A 19 5.56 2.18 14.60
CA THR A 19 5.16 1.71 15.94
C THR A 19 3.68 1.36 15.99
N GLY A 20 2.81 2.18 15.38
CA GLY A 20 1.37 1.93 15.31
C GLY A 20 1.01 0.62 14.61
N SER A 21 1.73 0.25 13.53
CA SER A 21 1.50 -1.02 12.85
C SER A 21 2.22 -2.19 13.53
N TRP A 22 3.47 -2.00 13.91
CA TRP A 22 4.30 -3.08 14.41
C TRP A 22 3.87 -3.59 15.78
N ILE A 23 3.19 -2.77 16.59
CA ILE A 23 2.59 -3.22 17.87
C ILE A 23 1.54 -4.33 17.66
N PHE A 24 0.96 -4.43 16.47
CA PHE A 24 0.02 -5.50 16.10
C PHE A 24 0.73 -6.65 15.38
N TRP A 25 1.57 -6.36 14.37
CA TRP A 25 2.20 -7.40 13.57
C TRP A 25 3.26 -8.19 14.31
N VAL A 26 4.13 -7.53 15.08
CA VAL A 26 5.25 -8.22 15.75
C VAL A 26 4.78 -9.23 16.79
N PRO A 27 3.83 -8.91 17.69
CA PRO A 27 3.28 -9.92 18.60
C PRO A 27 2.49 -11.03 17.89
N PHE A 28 1.88 -10.75 16.72
CA PHE A 28 1.14 -11.75 15.96
C PHE A 28 2.06 -12.84 15.38
N ILE A 29 3.33 -12.53 15.06
CA ILE A 29 4.28 -13.50 14.49
C ILE A 29 4.41 -14.78 15.34
N PRO A 30 4.70 -14.75 16.64
CA PRO A 30 4.70 -15.95 17.44
C PRO A 30 3.29 -16.51 17.71
N LEU A 31 2.29 -15.63 17.89
CA LEU A 31 0.93 -16.04 18.23
C LEU A 31 0.21 -16.78 17.10
N GLN A 32 0.56 -16.51 15.84
CA GLN A 32 -0.08 -17.18 14.69
C GLN A 32 0.03 -18.70 14.74
N LYS A 33 1.07 -19.25 15.39
CA LYS A 33 1.27 -20.71 15.55
C LYS A 33 0.27 -21.37 16.51
N LEU A 34 -0.41 -20.58 17.33
CA LEU A 34 -1.41 -21.04 18.30
C LEU A 34 -2.83 -20.94 17.78
N ILE A 35 -3.03 -20.33 16.59
CA ILE A 35 -4.36 -20.10 16.01
C ILE A 35 -4.75 -21.32 15.17
N PRO A 36 -5.95 -21.90 15.37
CA PRO A 36 -6.46 -22.96 14.51
C PRO A 36 -6.48 -22.55 13.03
N ALA A 37 -6.21 -23.49 12.13
CA ALA A 37 -6.05 -23.23 10.70
C ALA A 37 -7.28 -22.53 10.09
N GLU A 38 -8.48 -22.90 10.50
CA GLU A 38 -9.75 -22.31 10.04
C GLU A 38 -9.93 -20.85 10.50
N SER A 39 -9.35 -20.46 11.63
CA SER A 39 -9.44 -19.13 12.22
C SER A 39 -8.26 -18.23 11.81
N TYR A 40 -7.22 -18.80 11.21
CA TYR A 40 -5.97 -18.10 10.96
C TYR A 40 -6.13 -16.93 9.98
N LYS A 41 -6.73 -17.14 8.81
CA LYS A 41 -6.91 -16.09 7.81
C LYS A 41 -7.76 -14.90 8.31
N PRO A 42 -8.93 -15.12 8.95
CA PRO A 42 -9.69 -14.04 9.58
C PRO A 42 -8.91 -13.27 10.66
N ALA A 43 -8.16 -13.98 11.51
CA ALA A 43 -7.34 -13.35 12.55
C ALA A 43 -6.22 -12.48 11.94
N ALA A 44 -5.50 -12.99 10.95
CA ALA A 44 -4.46 -12.25 10.25
C ALA A 44 -5.01 -11.01 9.54
N ALA A 45 -6.18 -11.11 8.90
CA ALA A 45 -6.86 -9.99 8.28
C ALA A 45 -7.27 -8.93 9.31
N GLY A 46 -7.81 -9.33 10.46
CA GLY A 46 -8.17 -8.43 11.56
C GLY A 46 -6.96 -7.69 12.11
N VAL A 47 -5.87 -8.40 12.40
CA VAL A 47 -4.60 -7.82 12.85
C VAL A 47 -4.04 -6.87 11.79
N GLY A 48 -4.09 -7.23 10.52
CA GLY A 48 -3.70 -6.37 9.40
C GLY A 48 -4.48 -5.07 9.38
N GLN A 49 -5.81 -5.11 9.51
CA GLN A 49 -6.65 -3.91 9.55
C GLN A 49 -6.32 -2.99 10.74
N LEU A 50 -6.11 -3.54 11.92
CA LEU A 50 -5.71 -2.75 13.10
C LEU A 50 -4.36 -2.08 12.86
N ALA A 51 -3.40 -2.78 12.27
CA ALA A 51 -2.09 -2.25 11.96
C ALA A 51 -2.16 -1.11 10.92
N LEU A 52 -3.00 -1.24 9.89
CA LEU A 52 -3.22 -0.21 8.87
C LEU A 52 -3.86 1.06 9.48
N LEU A 53 -4.86 0.88 10.33
CA LEU A 53 -5.57 1.99 10.98
C LEU A 53 -4.66 2.72 11.98
N ALA A 54 -3.95 1.98 12.84
CA ALA A 54 -3.08 2.55 13.88
C ALA A 54 -1.76 3.09 13.33
N GLY A 55 -1.30 2.57 12.18
CA GLY A 55 -0.07 2.99 11.52
C GLY A 55 -0.25 4.23 10.64
N PRO A 56 -0.16 4.10 9.30
CA PRO A 56 -0.11 5.26 8.40
C PRO A 56 -1.31 6.19 8.52
N LEU A 57 -2.53 5.66 8.69
CA LEU A 57 -3.74 6.47 8.82
C LEU A 57 -3.68 7.37 10.06
N LEU A 58 -3.56 6.77 11.25
CA LEU A 58 -3.55 7.52 12.50
C LEU A 58 -2.33 8.43 12.61
N ALA A 59 -1.16 7.95 12.18
CA ALA A 59 0.05 8.77 12.12
C ALA A 59 -0.15 10.03 11.28
N SER A 60 -0.80 9.92 10.11
CA SER A 60 -1.07 11.08 9.24
C SER A 60 -2.03 12.07 9.88
N LEU A 61 -3.08 11.59 10.54
CA LEU A 61 -4.02 12.44 11.28
C LEU A 61 -3.34 13.21 12.39
N ILE A 62 -2.57 12.50 13.25
CA ILE A 62 -1.83 13.10 14.37
C ILE A 62 -0.84 14.14 13.83
N MET A 63 0.00 13.76 12.86
CA MET A 63 1.04 14.64 12.36
C MET A 63 0.47 15.86 11.62
N THR A 64 -0.57 15.68 10.80
CA THR A 64 -1.25 16.82 10.17
C THR A 64 -1.81 17.77 11.21
N ARG A 65 -2.49 17.26 12.23
CA ARG A 65 -3.03 18.11 13.31
C ARG A 65 -1.95 18.85 14.08
N LEU A 66 -0.82 18.18 14.33
CA LEU A 66 0.32 18.78 15.05
C LEU A 66 1.05 19.83 14.21
N THR A 67 1.24 19.61 12.91
CA THR A 67 2.03 20.51 12.05
C THR A 67 1.23 21.69 11.53
N THR A 68 -0.02 21.47 11.12
CA THR A 68 -0.86 22.51 10.51
C THR A 68 -1.91 23.10 11.42
N GLY A 69 -2.16 22.48 12.56
CA GLY A 69 -3.25 22.88 13.49
C GLY A 69 -4.66 22.51 13.00
N SER A 70 -4.82 21.94 11.81
CA SER A 70 -6.12 21.65 11.17
C SER A 70 -6.05 20.38 10.31
N LEU A 71 -7.15 19.65 10.23
CA LEU A 71 -7.28 18.52 9.30
C LEU A 71 -7.87 18.91 7.93
N ARG A 72 -8.11 20.21 7.70
CA ARG A 72 -8.76 20.68 6.46
C ARG A 72 -7.94 20.37 5.22
N ALA A 73 -6.61 20.56 5.27
CA ALA A 73 -5.72 20.23 4.15
C ALA A 73 -5.74 18.73 3.85
N TRP A 74 -5.71 17.90 4.90
CA TRP A 74 -5.78 16.45 4.80
C TRP A 74 -7.09 15.99 4.15
N THR A 75 -8.26 16.46 4.64
CA THR A 75 -9.56 16.13 4.05
C THR A 75 -9.74 16.67 2.64
N SER A 76 -9.13 17.82 2.29
CA SER A 76 -9.24 18.40 0.96
C SER A 76 -8.50 17.60 -0.11
N SER A 77 -7.45 16.86 0.26
CA SER A 77 -6.68 16.03 -0.69
C SER A 77 -7.50 14.85 -1.26
N PHE A 78 -8.48 14.34 -0.50
CA PHE A 78 -9.43 13.33 -0.98
C PHE A 78 -10.46 13.89 -1.96
N LYS A 79 -10.79 15.17 -1.85
CA LYS A 79 -11.80 15.84 -2.69
C LYS A 79 -11.25 16.29 -4.04
N ARG A 80 -9.96 16.08 -4.32
CA ARG A 80 -9.32 16.46 -5.58
C ARG A 80 -9.57 15.38 -6.66
N TRP A 81 -10.81 15.26 -7.10
CA TRP A 81 -11.18 14.33 -8.18
C TRP A 81 -11.17 14.98 -9.58
N ARG A 82 -11.27 16.33 -9.65
CA ARG A 82 -11.17 17.07 -10.91
C ARG A 82 -9.70 17.27 -11.29
N VAL A 83 -9.13 16.24 -11.89
CA VAL A 83 -7.70 16.17 -12.30
C VAL A 83 -7.63 15.79 -13.78
N PRO A 84 -6.46 15.92 -14.45
CA PRO A 84 -6.32 15.53 -15.84
C PRO A 84 -6.79 14.08 -16.07
N PRO A 85 -7.65 13.82 -17.10
CA PRO A 85 -8.17 12.44 -17.36
C PRO A 85 -7.07 11.40 -17.56
N VAL A 86 -5.91 11.81 -18.07
CA VAL A 86 -4.74 10.94 -18.23
C VAL A 86 -4.29 10.34 -16.89
N SER A 87 -4.48 11.05 -15.76
CA SER A 87 -4.13 10.53 -14.43
C SER A 87 -4.99 9.30 -14.06
N TYR A 88 -6.27 9.31 -14.44
CA TYR A 88 -7.16 8.16 -14.27
C TYR A 88 -6.78 7.01 -15.22
N ALA A 89 -6.47 7.32 -16.49
CA ALA A 89 -6.03 6.30 -17.44
C ALA A 89 -4.73 5.63 -16.98
N LEU A 90 -3.78 6.38 -16.44
CA LEU A 90 -2.55 5.84 -15.89
C LEU A 90 -2.83 4.95 -14.66
N ALA A 91 -3.65 5.43 -13.73
CA ALA A 91 -3.93 4.70 -12.51
C ALA A 91 -4.76 3.43 -12.74
N LEU A 92 -5.79 3.47 -13.60
CA LEU A 92 -6.80 2.41 -13.72
C LEU A 92 -6.58 1.48 -14.92
N ILE A 93 -5.80 1.89 -15.92
CA ILE A 93 -5.57 1.12 -17.14
C ILE A 93 -4.09 0.79 -17.31
N ALA A 94 -3.21 1.80 -17.32
CA ALA A 94 -1.80 1.57 -17.64
C ALA A 94 -1.09 0.71 -16.59
N ILE A 95 -1.34 0.93 -15.30
CA ILE A 95 -0.77 0.13 -14.21
C ILE A 95 -1.19 -1.34 -14.33
N PRO A 96 -2.49 -1.70 -14.35
CA PRO A 96 -2.90 -3.09 -14.51
C PRO A 96 -2.37 -3.72 -15.80
N ALA A 97 -2.44 -3.01 -16.91
CA ALA A 97 -1.92 -3.50 -18.19
C ALA A 97 -0.42 -3.81 -18.13
N ALA A 98 0.38 -2.92 -17.54
CA ALA A 98 1.82 -3.13 -17.39
C ALA A 98 2.13 -4.34 -16.49
N ILE A 99 1.43 -4.51 -15.37
CA ILE A 99 1.61 -5.64 -14.45
C ILE A 99 1.21 -6.95 -15.16
N MET A 100 0.05 -6.99 -15.81
CA MET A 100 -0.43 -8.17 -16.53
C MET A 100 0.51 -8.55 -17.67
N THR A 101 0.98 -7.58 -18.45
CA THR A 101 1.95 -7.83 -19.53
C THR A 101 3.28 -8.34 -18.98
N ALA A 102 3.82 -7.71 -17.96
CA ALA A 102 5.06 -8.15 -17.32
C ALA A 102 4.93 -9.57 -16.77
N SER A 103 3.82 -9.88 -16.12
CA SER A 103 3.54 -11.21 -15.58
C SER A 103 3.31 -12.26 -16.67
N ALA A 104 2.86 -11.87 -17.87
CA ALA A 104 2.70 -12.78 -19.01
C ALA A 104 4.03 -13.15 -19.69
N VAL A 105 4.99 -12.22 -19.67
CA VAL A 105 6.28 -12.37 -20.40
C VAL A 105 7.37 -12.92 -19.49
N LEU A 106 7.39 -12.54 -18.22
CA LEU A 106 8.41 -12.96 -17.27
C LEU A 106 8.15 -14.39 -16.77
N PRO A 107 9.18 -15.26 -16.73
CA PRO A 107 9.05 -16.56 -16.10
C PRO A 107 8.70 -16.38 -14.62
N GLY A 108 7.61 -16.96 -14.18
CA GLY A 108 7.10 -16.83 -12.81
C GLY A 108 6.63 -18.16 -12.26
N LYS A 109 6.27 -18.18 -10.99
CA LYS A 109 5.72 -19.32 -10.26
C LYS A 109 4.57 -19.97 -11.02
N GLU A 110 4.46 -21.31 -10.89
CA GLU A 110 3.35 -22.07 -11.43
C GLU A 110 2.01 -21.43 -11.04
N ALA A 111 1.08 -21.48 -11.98
CA ALA A 111 -0.26 -20.96 -11.77
C ALA A 111 -0.90 -21.67 -10.55
N GLY A 112 -1.36 -20.92 -9.59
CA GLY A 112 -2.15 -21.46 -8.47
C GLY A 112 -3.50 -21.99 -8.95
N THR A 113 -4.28 -22.63 -8.09
CA THR A 113 -5.64 -23.07 -8.43
C THR A 113 -6.56 -21.86 -8.69
N PRO A 114 -7.46 -21.95 -9.71
CA PRO A 114 -8.41 -20.86 -9.97
C PRO A 114 -9.21 -20.49 -8.75
N SER A 115 -9.17 -19.23 -8.36
CA SER A 115 -9.99 -18.73 -7.24
C SER A 115 -11.42 -18.44 -7.64
N PHE A 116 -11.69 -18.34 -8.95
CA PHE A 116 -12.99 -17.97 -9.50
C PHE A 116 -13.38 -18.93 -10.64
N VAL A 117 -14.60 -19.45 -10.60
CA VAL A 117 -15.16 -20.38 -11.61
C VAL A 117 -16.52 -19.87 -12.09
N GLY A 118 -16.85 -20.09 -13.36
CA GLY A 118 -18.12 -19.66 -13.94
C GLY A 118 -18.34 -18.13 -13.88
N PRO A 119 -19.53 -17.62 -13.54
CA PRO A 119 -19.80 -16.18 -13.43
C PRO A 119 -18.91 -15.44 -12.43
N ALA A 120 -18.35 -16.17 -11.43
CA ALA A 120 -17.45 -15.63 -10.46
C ALA A 120 -16.13 -15.11 -11.05
N VAL A 121 -15.74 -15.54 -12.25
CA VAL A 121 -14.58 -15.02 -13.01
C VAL A 121 -14.70 -13.52 -13.29
N VAL A 122 -15.91 -13.00 -13.43
CA VAL A 122 -16.16 -11.56 -13.65
C VAL A 122 -16.44 -10.84 -12.33
N ILE A 123 -17.30 -11.40 -11.50
CA ILE A 123 -17.78 -10.77 -10.27
C ILE A 123 -16.68 -10.79 -9.18
N GLY A 124 -15.94 -11.89 -9.08
CA GLY A 124 -14.88 -12.06 -8.08
C GLY A 124 -13.82 -10.95 -8.11
N PRO A 125 -13.19 -10.65 -9.25
CA PRO A 125 -12.23 -9.54 -9.35
C PRO A 125 -12.82 -8.18 -8.98
N LEU A 126 -14.10 -7.90 -9.28
CA LEU A 126 -14.75 -6.65 -8.89
C LEU A 126 -14.91 -6.55 -7.38
N ILE A 127 -15.41 -7.60 -6.73
CA ILE A 127 -15.52 -7.66 -5.26
C ILE A 127 -14.14 -7.52 -4.64
N GLN A 128 -13.16 -8.22 -5.16
CA GLN A 128 -11.78 -8.18 -4.66
C GLN A 128 -11.17 -6.78 -4.76
N GLY A 129 -11.45 -6.04 -5.85
CA GLY A 129 -11.04 -4.65 -5.99
C GLY A 129 -11.60 -3.77 -4.88
N VAL A 130 -12.88 -3.96 -4.49
CA VAL A 130 -13.49 -3.24 -3.38
C VAL A 130 -12.89 -3.65 -2.04
N VAL A 131 -12.66 -4.95 -1.82
CA VAL A 131 -12.05 -5.47 -0.60
C VAL A 131 -10.64 -4.91 -0.41
N PHE A 132 -9.83 -4.91 -1.47
CA PHE A 132 -8.48 -4.33 -1.41
C PHE A 132 -8.52 -2.83 -1.18
N LEU A 133 -9.44 -2.10 -1.79
CA LEU A 133 -9.56 -0.66 -1.59
C LEU A 133 -9.69 -0.30 -0.10
N ILE A 134 -10.52 -1.06 0.63
CA ILE A 134 -10.75 -0.88 2.06
C ILE A 134 -9.63 -1.52 2.89
N GLY A 135 -9.01 -2.60 2.39
CA GLY A 135 -8.04 -3.43 3.08
C GLY A 135 -6.58 -2.94 3.04
N GLY A 136 -6.29 -1.74 2.56
CA GLY A 136 -4.92 -1.23 2.47
C GLY A 136 -4.84 0.16 1.88
N PRO A 137 -5.08 0.36 0.58
CA PRO A 137 -4.83 1.61 -0.13
C PRO A 137 -5.40 2.87 0.52
N ILE A 138 -6.61 2.82 1.06
CA ILE A 138 -7.20 3.98 1.74
C ILE A 138 -6.39 4.36 2.98
N GLN A 139 -6.06 3.40 3.83
CA GLN A 139 -5.35 3.65 5.09
C GLN A 139 -3.89 4.04 4.86
N GLU A 140 -3.29 3.48 3.83
CA GLU A 140 -1.88 3.69 3.52
C GLU A 140 -1.64 5.01 2.80
N GLU A 141 -2.38 5.30 1.73
CA GLU A 141 -2.08 6.44 0.87
C GLU A 141 -2.34 7.79 1.53
N VAL A 142 -3.25 7.83 2.50
CA VAL A 142 -3.47 9.03 3.32
C VAL A 142 -2.23 9.39 4.15
N GLY A 143 -1.45 8.37 4.54
CA GLY A 143 -0.18 8.56 5.23
C GLY A 143 0.95 8.83 4.24
N TRP A 144 1.16 7.91 3.30
CA TRP A 144 2.34 7.98 2.43
C TRP A 144 2.27 9.14 1.44
N ARG A 145 1.17 9.30 0.67
CA ARG A 145 1.04 10.36 -0.34
C ARG A 145 0.29 11.58 0.18
N GLY A 146 -0.54 11.39 1.23
CA GLY A 146 -1.26 12.51 1.85
C GLY A 146 -0.41 13.33 2.83
N PHE A 147 0.61 12.71 3.46
CA PHE A 147 1.46 13.40 4.43
C PHE A 147 2.96 13.30 4.12
N ALA A 148 3.52 12.08 4.03
CA ALA A 148 4.97 11.90 3.95
C ALA A 148 5.58 12.43 2.63
N LEU A 149 4.93 12.17 1.48
CA LEU A 149 5.41 12.63 0.18
C LEU A 149 5.51 14.17 0.09
N PRO A 150 4.47 14.96 0.43
CA PRO A 150 4.57 16.42 0.46
C PRO A 150 5.73 16.92 1.34
N VAL A 151 5.87 16.40 2.56
CA VAL A 151 6.94 16.78 3.49
C VAL A 151 8.33 16.46 2.93
N LEU A 152 8.49 15.34 2.20
CA LEU A 152 9.74 15.02 1.51
C LEU A 152 10.01 16.00 0.35
N GLN A 153 8.99 16.30 -0.44
CA GLN A 153 9.11 17.15 -1.62
C GLN A 153 9.37 18.63 -1.31
N GLU A 154 9.08 19.06 -0.08
CA GLU A 154 9.51 20.39 0.42
C GLU A 154 11.04 20.51 0.58
N ARG A 155 11.75 19.37 0.70
CA ARG A 155 13.19 19.33 1.01
C ARG A 155 14.06 18.80 -0.11
N ILE A 156 13.52 17.87 -0.91
CA ILE A 156 14.29 17.17 -1.95
C ILE A 156 13.45 17.05 -3.24
N ARG A 157 14.14 16.82 -4.37
CA ARG A 157 13.51 16.69 -5.68
C ARG A 157 12.50 15.55 -5.72
N PRO A 158 11.40 15.66 -6.49
CA PRO A 158 10.29 14.69 -6.49
C PRO A 158 10.71 13.23 -6.69
N LEU A 159 11.63 12.95 -7.61
CA LEU A 159 12.10 11.57 -7.82
C LEU A 159 12.84 11.01 -6.58
N ARG A 160 13.71 11.81 -5.99
CA ARG A 160 14.42 11.39 -4.76
C ARG A 160 13.44 11.20 -3.60
N ALA A 161 12.43 12.07 -3.49
CA ALA A 161 11.38 11.94 -2.49
C ALA A 161 10.60 10.63 -2.66
N ALA A 162 10.26 10.27 -3.90
CA ALA A 162 9.56 9.02 -4.20
C ALA A 162 10.42 7.79 -3.88
N VAL A 163 11.71 7.80 -4.21
CA VAL A 163 12.64 6.69 -3.89
C VAL A 163 12.77 6.53 -2.37
N VAL A 164 13.03 7.62 -1.64
CA VAL A 164 13.11 7.59 -0.16
C VAL A 164 11.81 7.07 0.44
N LEU A 165 10.67 7.55 -0.06
CA LEU A 165 9.37 7.06 0.38
C LEU A 165 9.17 5.57 0.11
N GLY A 166 9.62 5.07 -1.04
CA GLY A 166 9.56 3.65 -1.39
C GLY A 166 10.38 2.77 -0.45
N VAL A 167 11.58 3.24 -0.05
CA VAL A 167 12.40 2.55 0.96
C VAL A 167 11.71 2.53 2.33
N ILE A 168 11.16 3.67 2.77
CA ILE A 168 10.41 3.76 4.02
C ILE A 168 9.17 2.85 3.97
N TRP A 169 8.42 2.87 2.89
CA TRP A 169 7.23 2.04 2.70
C TRP A 169 7.57 0.54 2.68
N GLY A 170 8.65 0.14 1.97
CA GLY A 170 9.15 -1.24 2.00
C GLY A 170 9.57 -1.70 3.40
N GLY A 171 10.33 -0.85 4.11
CA GLY A 171 10.75 -1.14 5.49
C GLY A 171 9.61 -1.29 6.47
N TRP A 172 8.51 -0.54 6.29
CA TRP A 172 7.31 -0.67 7.12
C TRP A 172 6.67 -2.06 7.03
N HIS A 173 6.77 -2.73 5.88
CA HIS A 173 6.24 -4.08 5.67
C HIS A 173 7.10 -5.22 6.25
N LEU A 174 8.31 -4.95 6.75
CA LEU A 174 9.23 -6.02 7.18
C LEU A 174 8.61 -7.08 8.13
N PRO A 175 7.80 -6.74 9.13
CA PRO A 175 7.19 -7.78 9.98
C PRO A 175 6.28 -8.74 9.23
N GLN A 176 5.68 -8.31 8.12
CA GLN A 176 4.75 -9.13 7.35
C GLN A 176 5.45 -10.30 6.64
N PHE A 177 6.76 -10.22 6.40
CA PHE A 177 7.55 -11.34 5.86
C PHE A 177 7.55 -12.56 6.78
N PHE A 178 7.18 -12.38 8.04
CA PHE A 178 7.09 -13.44 9.05
C PHE A 178 5.64 -13.87 9.34
N VAL A 179 4.67 -13.30 8.62
CA VAL A 179 3.24 -13.65 8.76
C VAL A 179 2.82 -14.54 7.60
N SER A 180 2.43 -15.80 7.89
CA SER A 180 2.17 -16.82 6.86
C SER A 180 0.96 -16.53 5.97
N ALA A 181 0.02 -15.65 6.41
CA ALA A 181 -1.14 -15.27 5.61
C ALA A 181 -0.80 -14.27 4.51
N TRP A 182 0.36 -13.67 4.57
CA TRP A 182 0.82 -12.75 3.56
C TRP A 182 1.54 -13.54 2.48
N ASP A 183 1.04 -13.54 1.26
CA ASP A 183 1.63 -14.27 0.12
C ASP A 183 2.94 -13.63 -0.38
N THR A 184 3.75 -13.11 0.53
CA THR A 184 5.09 -12.66 0.21
C THR A 184 6.03 -13.85 0.17
N PRO A 185 6.94 -13.87 -0.80
CA PRO A 185 8.04 -14.82 -0.79
C PRO A 185 8.79 -14.68 0.52
N GLN A 186 8.85 -15.77 1.26
CA GLN A 186 9.25 -15.68 2.65
C GLN A 186 10.59 -16.29 2.79
N ASN A 187 11.64 -16.07 2.59
CA ASN A 187 12.74 -16.85 3.15
C ASN A 187 14.12 -16.58 2.61
N ASN A 188 14.31 -15.64 1.71
CA ASN A 188 15.66 -15.32 1.29
C ASN A 188 15.85 -13.82 1.05
N VAL A 189 17.10 -13.39 1.09
CA VAL A 189 17.49 -11.99 0.89
C VAL A 189 17.04 -11.46 -0.48
N THR A 190 17.01 -12.32 -1.50
CA THR A 190 16.58 -11.95 -2.86
C THR A 190 15.11 -11.52 -2.88
N ASP A 191 14.26 -12.22 -2.14
CA ASP A 191 12.83 -11.89 -2.07
C ASP A 191 12.62 -10.54 -1.36
N VAL A 192 13.35 -10.28 -0.28
CA VAL A 192 13.31 -8.99 0.42
C VAL A 192 13.81 -7.86 -0.49
N LEU A 193 14.92 -8.06 -1.20
CA LEU A 193 15.44 -7.07 -2.15
C LEU A 193 14.48 -6.83 -3.32
N GLY A 194 13.86 -7.90 -3.85
CA GLY A 194 12.82 -7.83 -4.87
C GLY A 194 11.63 -7.01 -4.41
N PHE A 195 11.17 -7.22 -3.17
CA PHE A 195 10.08 -6.45 -2.58
C PHE A 195 10.45 -4.97 -2.42
N PHE A 196 11.67 -4.65 -1.97
CA PHE A 196 12.12 -3.26 -1.92
C PHE A 196 12.19 -2.62 -3.32
N ALA A 197 12.67 -3.35 -4.32
CA ALA A 197 12.65 -2.87 -5.71
C ALA A 197 11.21 -2.58 -6.17
N PHE A 198 10.27 -3.46 -5.85
CA PHE A 198 8.84 -3.30 -6.14
C PHE A 198 8.26 -2.07 -5.43
N THR A 199 8.48 -1.90 -4.12
CA THR A 199 7.95 -0.75 -3.36
C THR A 199 8.56 0.57 -3.81
N ILE A 200 9.85 0.60 -4.15
CA ILE A 200 10.52 1.80 -4.68
C ILE A 200 9.93 2.16 -6.04
N THR A 201 9.81 1.20 -6.96
CA THR A 201 9.25 1.42 -8.29
C THR A 201 7.78 1.85 -8.21
N GLY A 202 6.98 1.15 -7.40
CA GLY A 202 5.60 1.52 -7.12
C GLY A 202 5.47 2.90 -6.51
N ALA A 203 6.34 3.26 -5.56
CA ALA A 203 6.36 4.60 -4.98
C ALA A 203 6.69 5.69 -6.01
N VAL A 204 7.62 5.43 -6.92
CA VAL A 204 7.96 6.38 -8.01
C VAL A 204 6.75 6.59 -8.94
N VAL A 205 6.15 5.51 -9.42
CA VAL A 205 4.98 5.59 -10.33
C VAL A 205 3.79 6.27 -9.66
N MET A 206 3.44 5.85 -8.44
CA MET A 206 2.31 6.43 -7.72
C MET A 206 2.55 7.90 -7.34
N SER A 207 3.78 8.27 -6.94
CA SER A 207 4.11 9.66 -6.63
C SER A 207 4.07 10.54 -7.88
N TRP A 208 4.51 10.01 -9.04
CA TRP A 208 4.39 10.71 -10.31
C TRP A 208 2.93 10.96 -10.69
N ILE A 209 2.06 9.95 -10.61
CA ILE A 209 0.61 10.09 -10.88
C ILE A 209 -0.02 11.08 -9.88
N THR A 210 0.34 11.01 -8.59
CA THR A 210 -0.16 11.91 -7.56
C THR A 210 0.23 13.35 -7.86
N ASN A 211 1.47 13.60 -8.28
CA ASN A 211 1.94 14.95 -8.68
C ASN A 211 1.23 15.44 -9.93
N LEU A 212 1.07 14.60 -10.96
CA LEU A 212 0.30 14.90 -12.17
C LEU A 212 -1.16 15.25 -11.86
N ALA A 213 -1.71 14.61 -10.83
CA ALA A 213 -3.05 14.84 -10.32
C ALA A 213 -3.10 15.94 -9.22
N HIS A 214 -2.16 16.87 -9.22
CA HIS A 214 -2.12 18.00 -8.28
C HIS A 214 -2.16 17.63 -6.80
N GLY A 215 -1.55 16.50 -6.43
CA GLY A 215 -1.53 15.97 -5.06
C GLY A 215 -2.84 15.30 -4.64
N SER A 216 -3.56 14.69 -5.57
CA SER A 216 -4.78 13.93 -5.27
C SER A 216 -4.46 12.62 -4.58
N VAL A 217 -4.84 12.49 -3.32
CA VAL A 217 -4.74 11.23 -2.57
C VAL A 217 -5.71 10.19 -3.14
N LEU A 218 -6.84 10.62 -3.69
CA LEU A 218 -7.77 9.71 -4.38
C LEU A 218 -7.07 8.96 -5.52
N LEU A 219 -6.28 9.66 -6.35
CA LEU A 219 -5.55 9.02 -7.45
C LEU A 219 -4.45 8.09 -6.95
N ALA A 220 -3.79 8.42 -5.84
CA ALA A 220 -2.85 7.51 -5.19
C ALA A 220 -3.53 6.23 -4.73
N ILE A 221 -4.69 6.35 -4.07
CA ILE A 221 -5.51 5.22 -3.62
C ILE A 221 -5.92 4.33 -4.80
N LEU A 222 -6.42 4.92 -5.88
CA LEU A 222 -6.82 4.18 -7.07
C LEU A 222 -5.63 3.48 -7.75
N ALA A 223 -4.49 4.15 -7.87
CA ALA A 223 -3.27 3.56 -8.43
C ALA A 223 -2.76 2.39 -7.58
N HIS A 224 -2.72 2.54 -6.26
CA HIS A 224 -2.33 1.47 -5.34
C HIS A 224 -3.31 0.29 -5.42
N ASN A 225 -4.61 0.57 -5.40
CA ASN A 225 -5.63 -0.46 -5.54
C ASN A 225 -5.49 -1.23 -6.86
N SER A 226 -5.17 -0.54 -7.95
CA SER A 226 -4.94 -1.16 -9.26
C SER A 226 -3.71 -2.08 -9.26
N ILE A 227 -2.66 -1.73 -8.53
CA ILE A 227 -1.49 -2.60 -8.34
C ILE A 227 -1.92 -3.89 -7.64
N ASN A 228 -2.56 -3.78 -6.47
CA ASN A 228 -2.99 -4.93 -5.67
C ASN A 228 -3.97 -5.81 -6.44
N TRP A 229 -4.95 -5.19 -7.09
CA TRP A 229 -5.93 -5.90 -7.90
C TRP A 229 -5.29 -6.65 -9.08
N ALA A 230 -4.37 -6.03 -9.82
CA ALA A 230 -3.73 -6.65 -10.96
C ALA A 230 -2.86 -7.85 -10.57
N LEU A 231 -2.10 -7.74 -9.47
CA LEU A 231 -1.25 -8.82 -8.98
C LEU A 231 -2.04 -10.07 -8.61
N VAL A 232 -3.17 -9.90 -7.90
CA VAL A 232 -3.98 -11.05 -7.46
C VAL A 232 -4.87 -11.58 -8.58
N THR A 233 -5.49 -10.70 -9.37
CA THR A 233 -6.34 -11.11 -10.49
C THR A 233 -5.56 -11.91 -11.52
N TRP A 234 -4.31 -11.49 -11.83
CA TRP A 234 -3.45 -12.24 -12.75
C TRP A 234 -3.12 -13.64 -12.24
N SER A 235 -2.80 -13.76 -10.95
CA SER A 235 -2.56 -15.08 -10.35
C SER A 235 -3.78 -15.99 -10.45
N CYS A 236 -4.99 -15.44 -10.36
CA CYS A 236 -6.23 -16.19 -10.53
C CYS A 236 -6.50 -16.57 -12.00
N LEU A 237 -6.23 -15.68 -12.97
CA LEU A 237 -6.51 -15.92 -14.39
C LEU A 237 -5.57 -16.96 -15.02
N ARG A 238 -4.29 -17.00 -14.63
CA ARG A 238 -3.32 -18.01 -15.11
C ARG A 238 -3.75 -19.45 -14.85
N CYS A 239 -4.68 -19.68 -13.96
CA CYS A 239 -5.20 -21.01 -13.64
C CYS A 239 -6.32 -21.49 -14.57
N LEU A 240 -6.75 -20.66 -15.52
CA LEU A 240 -7.83 -20.99 -16.45
C LEU A 240 -7.30 -21.52 -17.80
N TYR A 241 -5.99 -21.47 -18.03
CA TYR A 241 -5.28 -21.92 -19.23
C TYR A 241 -4.21 -22.96 -18.90
#